data_ba1000b4dc7135d97819e620c4db8924
#
_entry.id   ba1000b4dc7135d97819e620c4db8924
#
_cell.length_a   1.000
_cell.length_b   1.000
_cell.length_c   1.000
_cell.angle_alpha   90.00
_cell.angle_beta   90.00
_cell.angle_gamma   90.00
#
_symmetry.space_group_name_H-M   'P 1'
#
loop_
_entity.id
_entity.type
_entity.pdbx_description
1 polymer ?
#
loop_
_entity_poly.entity_id
_entity_poly.type
_entity_poly.pdbx_seq_one_letter_code
_entity_poly.pdbx_strand_id
1 'polypeptide(L)'
;MGEKSAQKKKYILETARKVFMEKGYKNVTMKDIVEACEISRGGLYLYFDSTEQIFLEVLQMEAEETDDVFTQNITPDDTAADILTLFLKEQKKELLRKKNSLTVAVYEFFFAHKSTDKNNMLRKQFDAGVKVLEKLIETGIANGEFYCEDPKGAASNIMYVLEGMKIDAQTFGITEKMVDEQLLYIMQGLIVE
;
A
#
# COMPACT_ATOMS: atom_id res chain seq x y z
N MET A 1 2.07 -28.12 4.21
CA MET A 1 2.45 -28.05 2.79
C MET A 1 3.95 -28.25 2.69
N GLY A 2 4.45 -29.05 1.73
CA GLY A 2 5.89 -29.23 1.56
C GLY A 2 6.53 -27.95 1.00
N GLU A 3 7.80 -27.73 1.31
CA GLU A 3 8.60 -26.54 0.93
C GLU A 3 8.50 -26.21 -0.58
N LYS A 4 8.54 -27.23 -1.45
CA LYS A 4 8.36 -27.07 -2.91
C LYS A 4 6.99 -26.49 -3.29
N SER A 5 5.93 -26.82 -2.53
CA SER A 5 4.58 -26.30 -2.78
C SER A 5 4.48 -24.82 -2.38
N ALA A 6 5.10 -24.42 -1.27
CA ALA A 6 5.14 -23.03 -0.84
C ALA A 6 5.93 -22.16 -1.83
N GLN A 7 7.09 -22.62 -2.29
CA GLN A 7 7.88 -21.94 -3.32
C GLN A 7 7.11 -21.77 -4.64
N LYS A 8 6.36 -22.81 -5.06
CA LYS A 8 5.52 -22.75 -6.26
C LYS A 8 4.40 -21.72 -6.11
N LYS A 9 3.73 -21.71 -4.94
CA LYS A 9 2.68 -20.73 -4.64
C LYS A 9 3.21 -19.30 -4.68
N LYS A 10 4.36 -19.04 -4.06
CA LYS A 10 5.03 -17.74 -4.08
C LYS A 10 5.36 -17.30 -5.52
N TYR A 11 5.94 -18.17 -6.32
CA TYR A 11 6.24 -17.91 -7.73
C TYR A 11 4.99 -17.50 -8.53
N ILE A 12 3.86 -18.19 -8.30
CA ILE A 12 2.58 -17.85 -8.96
C ILE A 12 2.13 -16.44 -8.55
N LEU A 13 2.20 -16.11 -7.25
CA LEU A 13 1.79 -14.78 -6.75
C LEU A 13 2.67 -13.67 -7.31
N GLU A 14 4.00 -13.83 -7.32
CA GLU A 14 4.95 -12.86 -7.88
C GLU A 14 4.72 -12.64 -9.39
N THR A 15 4.37 -13.70 -10.12
CA THR A 15 4.06 -13.61 -11.54
C THR A 15 2.70 -12.95 -11.77
N ALA A 16 1.68 -13.35 -11.03
CA ALA A 16 0.33 -12.77 -11.09
C ALA A 16 0.35 -11.27 -10.75
N ARG A 17 1.15 -10.85 -9.77
CA ARG A 17 1.38 -9.45 -9.43
C ARG A 17 1.76 -8.63 -10.67
N LYS A 18 2.72 -9.10 -11.45
CA LYS A 18 3.16 -8.42 -12.69
C LYS A 18 2.03 -8.33 -13.71
N VAL A 19 1.25 -9.40 -13.86
CA VAL A 19 0.09 -9.44 -14.78
C VAL A 19 -0.97 -8.41 -14.34
N PHE A 20 -1.28 -8.32 -13.04
CA PHE A 20 -2.23 -7.33 -12.53
C PHE A 20 -1.71 -5.90 -12.67
N MET A 21 -0.41 -5.65 -12.47
CA MET A 21 0.20 -4.34 -12.69
C MET A 21 0.10 -3.87 -14.15
N GLU A 22 0.23 -4.80 -15.10
CA GLU A 22 0.20 -4.49 -16.53
C GLU A 22 -1.21 -4.32 -17.08
N LYS A 23 -2.16 -5.18 -16.65
CA LYS A 23 -3.49 -5.30 -17.25
C LYS A 23 -4.60 -4.67 -16.40
N GLY A 24 -4.35 -4.31 -15.14
CA GLY A 24 -5.38 -4.01 -14.16
C GLY A 24 -6.08 -5.29 -13.67
N TYR A 25 -7.01 -5.16 -12.71
CA TYR A 25 -7.74 -6.32 -12.18
C TYR A 25 -8.80 -6.84 -13.15
N LYS A 26 -9.59 -5.93 -13.75
CA LYS A 26 -10.75 -6.29 -14.58
C LYS A 26 -10.42 -7.08 -15.84
N ASN A 27 -9.23 -6.88 -16.37
CA ASN A 27 -8.79 -7.48 -17.63
C ASN A 27 -7.97 -8.77 -17.44
N VAL A 28 -7.75 -9.22 -16.19
CA VAL A 28 -6.98 -10.42 -15.89
C VAL A 28 -7.89 -11.62 -15.71
N THR A 29 -7.55 -12.72 -16.40
CA THR A 29 -8.22 -14.00 -16.30
C THR A 29 -7.27 -15.06 -15.75
N MET A 30 -7.82 -16.21 -15.30
CA MET A 30 -7.00 -17.38 -14.90
C MET A 30 -6.10 -17.86 -16.05
N LYS A 31 -6.54 -17.68 -17.32
CA LYS A 31 -5.75 -18.05 -18.50
C LYS A 31 -4.51 -17.17 -18.62
N ASP A 32 -4.63 -15.85 -18.41
CA ASP A 32 -3.48 -14.93 -18.47
C ASP A 32 -2.41 -15.32 -17.45
N ILE A 33 -2.82 -15.72 -16.24
CA ILE A 33 -1.90 -16.14 -15.18
C ILE A 33 -1.25 -17.50 -15.51
N VAL A 34 -2.02 -18.45 -16.04
CA VAL A 34 -1.49 -19.74 -16.55
C VAL A 34 -0.40 -19.52 -17.58
N GLU A 35 -0.65 -18.66 -18.57
CA GLU A 35 0.29 -18.34 -19.64
C GLU A 35 1.53 -17.63 -19.09
N ALA A 36 1.36 -16.65 -18.22
CA ALA A 36 2.47 -15.90 -17.63
C ALA A 36 3.35 -16.76 -16.71
N CYS A 37 2.75 -17.71 -15.99
CA CYS A 37 3.47 -18.65 -15.13
C CYS A 37 4.08 -19.85 -15.89
N GLU A 38 3.76 -20.02 -17.17
CA GLU A 38 4.17 -21.18 -17.97
C GLU A 38 3.83 -22.53 -17.31
N ILE A 39 2.65 -22.63 -16.70
CA ILE A 39 2.16 -23.83 -16.02
C ILE A 39 0.89 -24.36 -16.68
N SER A 40 0.55 -25.63 -16.39
CA SER A 40 -0.74 -26.17 -16.82
C SER A 40 -1.91 -25.54 -16.07
N ARG A 41 -3.09 -25.49 -16.69
CA ARG A 41 -4.33 -25.04 -16.04
C ARG A 41 -4.59 -25.78 -14.73
N GLY A 42 -4.48 -27.11 -14.74
CA GLY A 42 -4.61 -27.93 -13.52
C GLY A 42 -3.57 -27.57 -12.46
N GLY A 43 -2.35 -27.22 -12.88
CA GLY A 43 -1.28 -26.78 -11.98
C GLY A 43 -1.60 -25.47 -11.24
N LEU A 44 -2.32 -24.52 -11.87
CA LEU A 44 -2.80 -23.30 -11.21
C LEU A 44 -3.96 -23.61 -10.24
N TYR A 45 -4.95 -24.38 -10.69
CA TYR A 45 -6.14 -24.72 -9.88
C TYR A 45 -5.85 -25.58 -8.65
N LEU A 46 -4.65 -26.17 -8.53
CA LEU A 46 -4.19 -26.79 -7.28
C LEU A 46 -3.93 -25.79 -6.15
N TYR A 47 -3.74 -24.52 -6.47
CA TYR A 47 -3.39 -23.46 -5.51
C TYR A 47 -4.46 -22.41 -5.36
N PHE A 48 -5.21 -22.11 -6.44
CA PHE A 48 -6.13 -20.97 -6.47
C PHE A 48 -7.36 -21.30 -7.31
N ASP A 49 -8.53 -20.97 -6.77
CA ASP A 49 -9.81 -21.25 -7.40
C ASP A 49 -10.27 -20.10 -8.34
N SER A 50 -9.76 -18.87 -8.13
CA SER A 50 -10.18 -17.70 -8.88
C SER A 50 -9.10 -16.62 -8.95
N THR A 51 -9.25 -15.70 -9.91
CA THR A 51 -8.43 -14.47 -10.00
C THR A 51 -8.60 -13.58 -8.77
N GLU A 52 -9.79 -13.56 -8.17
CA GLU A 52 -10.06 -12.84 -6.92
C GLU A 52 -9.19 -13.34 -5.78
N GLN A 53 -9.15 -14.66 -5.57
CA GLN A 53 -8.31 -15.26 -4.53
C GLN A 53 -6.84 -14.93 -4.76
N ILE A 54 -6.35 -15.06 -5.98
CA ILE A 54 -4.95 -14.73 -6.32
C ILE A 54 -4.68 -13.26 -6.02
N PHE A 55 -5.59 -12.35 -6.42
CA PHE A 55 -5.41 -10.93 -6.22
C PHE A 55 -5.36 -10.54 -4.75
N LEU A 56 -6.25 -11.08 -3.91
CA LEU A 56 -6.24 -10.85 -2.47
C LEU A 56 -4.96 -11.34 -1.80
N GLU A 57 -4.43 -12.51 -2.22
CA GLU A 57 -3.16 -13.01 -1.70
C GLU A 57 -1.95 -12.20 -2.22
N VAL A 58 -2.03 -11.64 -3.44
CA VAL A 58 -1.03 -10.68 -3.94
C VAL A 58 -1.03 -9.42 -3.08
N LEU A 59 -2.21 -8.86 -2.74
CA LEU A 59 -2.30 -7.68 -1.88
C LEU A 59 -1.75 -7.94 -0.47
N GLN A 60 -1.97 -9.14 0.07
CA GLN A 60 -1.41 -9.51 1.37
C GLN A 60 0.12 -9.59 1.31
N MET A 61 0.68 -10.21 0.28
CA MET A 61 2.12 -10.29 0.06
C MET A 61 2.76 -8.90 -0.07
N GLU A 62 2.13 -7.98 -0.80
CA GLU A 62 2.59 -6.57 -0.92
C GLU A 62 2.61 -5.85 0.42
N ALA A 63 1.57 -6.03 1.24
CA ALA A 63 1.51 -5.41 2.55
C ALA A 63 2.64 -5.90 3.47
N GLU A 64 2.90 -7.22 3.50
CA GLU A 64 3.98 -7.82 4.28
C GLU A 64 5.37 -7.31 3.82
N GLU A 65 5.63 -7.26 2.50
CA GLU A 65 6.89 -6.73 1.94
C GLU A 65 7.10 -5.25 2.27
N THR A 66 6.05 -4.44 2.25
CA THR A 66 6.12 -3.00 2.54
C THR A 66 6.42 -2.75 4.02
N ASP A 67 5.77 -3.49 4.92
CA ASP A 67 5.98 -3.38 6.37
C ASP A 67 7.42 -3.78 6.73
N ASP A 68 7.97 -4.84 6.13
CA ASP A 68 9.34 -5.29 6.35
C ASP A 68 10.36 -4.22 5.94
N VAL A 69 10.21 -3.63 4.75
CA VAL A 69 11.13 -2.59 4.24
C VAL A 69 11.09 -1.34 5.12
N PHE A 70 9.92 -0.91 5.55
CA PHE A 70 9.77 0.27 6.41
C PHE A 70 10.43 0.03 7.78
N THR A 71 10.11 -1.10 8.42
CA THR A 71 10.60 -1.44 9.75
C THR A 71 12.12 -1.60 9.80
N GLN A 72 12.74 -2.16 8.75
CA GLN A 72 14.20 -2.33 8.67
C GLN A 72 14.98 -1.01 8.61
N ASN A 73 14.33 0.08 8.19
CA ASN A 73 14.96 1.40 8.08
C ASN A 73 14.80 2.26 9.33
N ILE A 74 14.13 1.77 10.37
CA ILE A 74 13.94 2.49 11.64
C ILE A 74 14.95 1.95 12.66
N THR A 75 15.65 2.87 13.32
CA THR A 75 16.60 2.56 14.39
C THR A 75 16.07 3.03 15.75
N PRO A 76 16.57 2.50 16.87
CA PRO A 76 16.17 2.94 18.21
C PRO A 76 16.47 4.42 18.52
N ASP A 77 17.38 5.03 17.75
CA ASP A 77 17.80 6.42 17.93
C ASP A 77 16.96 7.41 17.10
N ASP A 78 16.07 6.90 16.20
CA ASP A 78 15.23 7.76 15.36
C ASP A 78 14.15 8.45 16.18
N THR A 79 14.00 9.75 15.96
CA THR A 79 12.92 10.56 16.53
C THR A 79 11.59 10.29 15.82
N ALA A 80 10.48 10.72 16.39
CA ALA A 80 9.17 10.62 15.73
C ALA A 80 9.14 11.44 14.43
N ALA A 81 9.84 12.57 14.40
CA ALA A 81 9.99 13.41 13.22
C ALA A 81 10.80 12.71 12.12
N ASP A 82 11.87 11.97 12.47
CA ASP A 82 12.65 11.18 11.52
C ASP A 82 11.83 10.07 10.90
N ILE A 83 11.08 9.33 11.73
CA ILE A 83 10.21 8.23 11.29
C ILE A 83 9.10 8.75 10.37
N LEU A 84 8.44 9.87 10.72
CA LEU A 84 7.43 10.49 9.87
C LEU A 84 8.02 10.94 8.54
N THR A 85 9.21 11.56 8.57
CA THR A 85 9.92 11.99 7.38
C THR A 85 10.27 10.80 6.46
N LEU A 86 10.73 9.70 7.05
CA LEU A 86 11.01 8.46 6.30
C LEU A 86 9.73 7.91 5.66
N PHE A 87 8.63 7.83 6.41
CA PHE A 87 7.34 7.39 5.91
C PHE A 87 6.89 8.24 4.71
N LEU A 88 6.91 9.56 4.84
CA LEU A 88 6.50 10.47 3.77
C LEU A 88 7.41 10.38 2.53
N LYS A 89 8.72 10.16 2.71
CA LYS A 89 9.65 9.89 1.60
C LYS A 89 9.32 8.61 0.85
N GLU A 90 8.96 7.53 1.55
CA GLU A 90 8.55 6.28 0.90
C GLU A 90 7.22 6.46 0.14
N GLN A 91 6.24 7.18 0.73
CA GLN A 91 4.99 7.51 0.03
C GLN A 91 5.28 8.35 -1.24
N LYS A 92 6.19 9.35 -1.18
CA LYS A 92 6.59 10.12 -2.36
C LYS A 92 7.16 9.23 -3.46
N LYS A 93 8.02 8.28 -3.14
CA LYS A 93 8.58 7.33 -4.12
C LYS A 93 7.48 6.53 -4.82
N GLU A 94 6.50 6.03 -4.06
CA GLU A 94 5.36 5.30 -4.62
C GLU A 94 4.50 6.19 -5.53
N LEU A 95 4.17 7.41 -5.09
CA LEU A 95 3.37 8.36 -5.86
C LEU A 95 4.01 8.73 -7.21
N LEU A 96 5.33 8.85 -7.24
CA LEU A 96 6.09 9.22 -8.45
C LEU A 96 6.47 8.01 -9.32
N ARG A 97 6.15 6.80 -8.90
CA ARG A 97 6.42 5.59 -9.66
C ARG A 97 5.51 5.52 -10.89
N LYS A 98 6.07 5.78 -12.07
CA LYS A 98 5.32 5.82 -13.34
C LYS A 98 4.86 4.46 -13.87
N LYS A 99 5.47 3.37 -13.41
CA LYS A 99 5.19 1.99 -13.85
C LYS A 99 5.33 1.03 -12.67
N ASN A 100 4.74 -0.14 -12.80
CA ASN A 100 4.85 -1.22 -11.81
C ASN A 100 4.16 -0.93 -10.46
N SER A 101 2.96 -0.34 -10.49
CA SER A 101 2.11 -0.16 -9.32
C SER A 101 0.83 -0.98 -9.47
N LEU A 102 0.39 -1.59 -8.37
CA LEU A 102 -0.92 -2.27 -8.31
C LEU A 102 -2.09 -1.30 -8.11
N THR A 103 -1.85 0.00 -7.97
CA THR A 103 -2.86 0.99 -7.58
C THR A 103 -4.12 0.93 -8.45
N VAL A 104 -3.97 0.88 -9.78
CA VAL A 104 -5.12 0.77 -10.70
C VAL A 104 -5.90 -0.52 -10.44
N ALA A 105 -5.21 -1.67 -10.36
CA ALA A 105 -5.85 -2.96 -10.11
C ALA A 105 -6.57 -2.99 -8.74
N VAL A 106 -5.99 -2.37 -7.70
CA VAL A 106 -6.59 -2.22 -6.37
C VAL A 106 -7.91 -1.45 -6.44
N TYR A 107 -7.92 -0.28 -7.07
CA TYR A 107 -9.16 0.50 -7.18
C TYR A 107 -10.19 -0.19 -8.07
N GLU A 108 -9.79 -0.80 -9.19
CA GLU A 108 -10.70 -1.58 -10.02
C GLU A 108 -11.37 -2.72 -9.25
N PHE A 109 -10.60 -3.43 -8.42
CA PHE A 109 -11.10 -4.51 -7.56
C PHE A 109 -12.11 -3.99 -6.55
N PHE A 110 -11.76 -2.99 -5.76
CA PHE A 110 -12.63 -2.48 -4.71
C PHE A 110 -13.84 -1.70 -5.23
N PHE A 111 -13.76 -1.08 -6.40
CA PHE A 111 -14.93 -0.50 -7.07
C PHE A 111 -15.89 -1.56 -7.60
N ALA A 112 -15.38 -2.71 -8.06
CA ALA A 112 -16.22 -3.84 -8.48
C ALA A 112 -16.83 -4.60 -7.29
N HIS A 113 -16.09 -4.71 -6.19
CA HIS A 113 -16.47 -5.46 -4.98
C HIS A 113 -16.78 -4.50 -3.82
N LYS A 114 -17.69 -3.54 -4.09
CA LYS A 114 -18.12 -2.59 -3.04
C LYS A 114 -18.69 -3.35 -1.85
N SER A 115 -18.00 -3.27 -0.73
CA SER A 115 -18.45 -3.83 0.53
C SER A 115 -18.43 -2.74 1.59
N THR A 116 -19.54 -2.55 2.28
CA THR A 116 -19.63 -1.75 3.51
C THR A 116 -19.21 -2.55 4.74
N ASP A 117 -18.81 -3.81 4.54
CA ASP A 117 -18.37 -4.69 5.61
C ASP A 117 -17.09 -4.15 6.27
N LYS A 118 -17.06 -4.21 7.60
CA LYS A 118 -15.87 -3.92 8.42
C LYS A 118 -14.66 -4.82 8.07
N ASN A 119 -14.91 -5.89 7.31
CA ASN A 119 -13.88 -6.80 6.80
C ASN A 119 -13.25 -6.38 5.47
N ASN A 120 -13.68 -5.27 4.87
CA ASN A 120 -13.05 -4.74 3.66
C ASN A 120 -11.56 -4.49 3.89
N MET A 121 -10.71 -5.16 3.10
CA MET A 121 -9.25 -5.14 3.27
C MET A 121 -8.67 -3.73 3.12
N LEU A 122 -9.14 -2.96 2.13
CA LEU A 122 -8.70 -1.58 1.92
C LEU A 122 -9.01 -0.70 3.14
N ARG A 123 -10.21 -0.87 3.72
CA ARG A 123 -10.61 -0.16 4.95
C ARG A 123 -9.73 -0.55 6.13
N LYS A 124 -9.42 -1.84 6.29
CA LYS A 124 -8.54 -2.32 7.36
C LYS A 124 -7.12 -1.74 7.23
N GLN A 125 -6.59 -1.71 6.00
CA GLN A 125 -5.27 -1.12 5.75
C GLN A 125 -5.27 0.39 6.05
N PHE A 126 -6.29 1.12 5.63
CA PHE A 126 -6.44 2.53 5.95
C PHE A 126 -6.50 2.77 7.46
N ASP A 127 -7.37 2.04 8.17
CA ASP A 127 -7.54 2.18 9.61
C ASP A 127 -6.26 1.76 10.39
N ALA A 128 -5.51 0.77 9.90
CA ALA A 128 -4.21 0.40 10.45
C ALA A 128 -3.17 1.53 10.26
N GLY A 129 -3.10 2.11 9.06
CA GLY A 129 -2.23 3.26 8.79
C GLY A 129 -2.55 4.45 9.68
N VAL A 130 -3.83 4.79 9.85
CA VAL A 130 -4.27 5.85 10.79
C VAL A 130 -3.77 5.56 12.21
N LYS A 131 -3.92 4.34 12.73
CA LYS A 131 -3.48 3.99 14.09
C LYS A 131 -1.96 4.10 14.27
N VAL A 132 -1.19 3.69 13.28
CA VAL A 132 0.28 3.79 13.32
C VAL A 132 0.71 5.25 13.34
N LEU A 133 0.14 6.08 12.46
CA LEU A 133 0.44 7.52 12.42
C LEU A 133 -0.05 8.25 13.68
N GLU A 134 -1.24 7.93 14.19
CA GLU A 134 -1.77 8.48 15.46
C GLU A 134 -0.76 8.25 16.59
N LYS A 135 -0.31 7.00 16.77
CA LYS A 135 0.68 6.65 17.79
C LYS A 135 2.02 7.34 17.58
N LEU A 136 2.47 7.49 16.35
CA LEU A 136 3.70 8.20 16.02
C LEU A 136 3.60 9.68 16.40
N ILE A 137 2.48 10.33 16.05
CA ILE A 137 2.21 11.73 16.40
C ILE A 137 2.12 11.92 17.91
N GLU A 138 1.41 11.03 18.63
CA GLU A 138 1.36 11.05 20.11
C GLU A 138 2.76 10.95 20.72
N THR A 139 3.61 10.07 20.18
CA THR A 139 5.00 9.93 20.63
C THR A 139 5.79 11.21 20.41
N GLY A 140 5.67 11.83 19.24
CA GLY A 140 6.35 13.11 18.95
C GLY A 140 5.86 14.26 19.83
N ILE A 141 4.57 14.30 20.18
CA ILE A 141 4.02 15.28 21.13
C ILE A 141 4.63 15.05 22.52
N ALA A 142 4.67 13.81 23.00
CA ALA A 142 5.23 13.48 24.30
C ALA A 142 6.71 13.85 24.42
N ASN A 143 7.46 13.76 23.32
CA ASN A 143 8.87 14.12 23.22
C ASN A 143 9.11 15.61 22.96
N GLY A 144 8.06 16.41 22.72
CA GLY A 144 8.18 17.84 22.37
C GLY A 144 8.60 18.12 20.93
N GLU A 145 8.49 17.13 20.04
CA GLU A 145 8.83 17.24 18.62
C GLU A 145 7.65 17.78 17.77
N PHE A 146 6.42 17.47 18.19
CA PHE A 146 5.18 17.86 17.51
C PHE A 146 4.25 18.62 18.44
N TYR A 147 3.40 19.46 17.82
CA TYR A 147 2.23 20.06 18.45
C TYR A 147 0.98 19.68 17.63
N CYS A 148 0.02 19.03 18.26
CA CYS A 148 -1.24 18.65 17.65
C CYS A 148 -2.30 18.40 18.71
N GLU A 149 -3.45 19.07 18.61
CA GLU A 149 -4.55 18.88 19.56
C GLU A 149 -5.37 17.60 19.30
N ASP A 150 -5.42 17.16 18.04
CA ASP A 150 -6.14 15.94 17.60
C ASP A 150 -5.22 15.02 16.78
N PRO A 151 -4.37 14.20 17.42
CA PRO A 151 -3.46 13.27 16.74
C PRO A 151 -4.17 12.31 15.76
N LYS A 152 -5.36 11.85 16.14
CA LYS A 152 -6.16 10.96 15.31
C LYS A 152 -6.70 11.66 14.07
N GLY A 153 -7.20 12.89 14.24
CA GLY A 153 -7.65 13.72 13.11
C GLY A 153 -6.51 14.02 12.16
N ALA A 154 -5.34 14.39 12.67
CA ALA A 154 -4.14 14.63 11.88
C ALA A 154 -3.69 13.37 11.12
N ALA A 155 -3.62 12.21 11.78
CA ALA A 155 -3.31 10.93 11.15
C ALA A 155 -4.31 10.57 10.03
N SER A 156 -5.61 10.77 10.28
CA SER A 156 -6.65 10.54 9.28
C SER A 156 -6.50 11.49 8.08
N ASN A 157 -6.19 12.76 8.31
CA ASN A 157 -5.95 13.76 7.27
C ASN A 157 -4.76 13.36 6.40
N ILE A 158 -3.63 12.96 6.99
CA ILE A 158 -2.46 12.46 6.26
C ILE A 158 -2.85 11.31 5.33
N MET A 159 -3.57 10.32 5.84
CA MET A 159 -4.00 9.18 5.04
C MET A 159 -4.94 9.59 3.88
N TYR A 160 -5.90 10.50 4.10
CA TYR A 160 -6.79 10.98 3.03
C TYR A 160 -6.03 11.80 1.98
N VAL A 161 -5.05 12.62 2.36
CA VAL A 161 -4.21 13.36 1.41
C VAL A 161 -3.40 12.38 0.56
N LEU A 162 -2.79 11.38 1.17
CA LEU A 162 -2.03 10.35 0.44
C LEU A 162 -2.91 9.55 -0.52
N GLU A 163 -4.12 9.14 -0.10
CA GLU A 163 -5.07 8.45 -0.99
C GLU A 163 -5.53 9.33 -2.15
N GLY A 164 -5.81 10.62 -1.90
CA GLY A 164 -6.12 11.58 -2.96
C GLY A 164 -4.99 11.68 -3.99
N MET A 165 -3.75 11.85 -3.54
CA MET A 165 -2.59 11.91 -4.42
C MET A 165 -2.36 10.62 -5.21
N LYS A 166 -2.65 9.43 -4.64
CA LYS A 166 -2.58 8.16 -5.38
C LYS A 166 -3.56 8.13 -6.54
N ILE A 167 -4.78 8.65 -6.35
CA ILE A 167 -5.78 8.74 -7.43
C ILE A 167 -5.32 9.73 -8.49
N ASP A 168 -4.83 10.92 -8.10
CA ASP A 168 -4.33 11.92 -9.03
C ASP A 168 -3.19 11.36 -9.89
N ALA A 169 -2.25 10.63 -9.27
CA ALA A 169 -1.13 10.02 -9.98
C ALA A 169 -1.59 9.03 -11.09
N GLN A 170 -2.75 8.38 -10.94
CA GLN A 170 -3.27 7.40 -11.89
C GLN A 170 -4.28 8.00 -12.89
N THR A 171 -4.77 9.20 -12.67
CA THR A 171 -5.80 9.83 -13.52
C THR A 171 -5.23 10.90 -14.43
N PHE A 172 -4.83 12.02 -13.90
CA PHE A 172 -4.27 13.15 -14.69
C PHE A 172 -2.78 13.40 -14.44
N GLY A 173 -2.18 12.57 -13.60
CA GLY A 173 -0.75 12.63 -13.27
C GLY A 173 -0.45 13.57 -12.12
N ILE A 174 0.69 13.32 -11.46
CA ILE A 174 1.21 14.14 -10.36
C ILE A 174 2.68 14.47 -10.62
N THR A 175 3.09 15.67 -10.26
CA THR A 175 4.48 16.11 -10.36
C THR A 175 5.16 16.05 -8.99
N GLU A 176 6.48 15.94 -9.00
CA GLU A 176 7.27 15.95 -7.76
C GLU A 176 6.99 17.21 -6.94
N LYS A 177 6.90 18.38 -7.59
CA LYS A 177 6.57 19.65 -6.93
C LYS A 177 5.21 19.59 -6.20
N MET A 178 4.18 19.05 -6.86
CA MET A 178 2.84 18.92 -6.23
C MET A 178 2.90 18.01 -5.00
N VAL A 179 3.64 16.91 -5.08
CA VAL A 179 3.82 16.01 -3.93
C VAL A 179 4.54 16.72 -2.80
N ASP A 180 5.68 17.38 -3.09
CA ASP A 180 6.47 18.07 -2.07
C ASP A 180 5.69 19.18 -1.36
N GLU A 181 4.85 19.92 -2.08
CA GLU A 181 3.97 20.93 -1.49
C GLU A 181 2.98 20.31 -0.48
N GLN A 182 2.35 19.16 -0.82
CA GLN A 182 1.42 18.50 0.10
C GLN A 182 2.13 17.89 1.31
N LEU A 183 3.29 17.26 1.10
CA LEU A 183 4.08 16.71 2.20
C LEU A 183 4.60 17.83 3.14
N LEU A 184 4.95 18.99 2.59
CA LEU A 184 5.32 20.17 3.38
C LEU A 184 4.14 20.63 4.27
N TYR A 185 2.93 20.72 3.73
CA TYR A 185 1.74 21.09 4.52
C TYR A 185 1.45 20.09 5.65
N ILE A 186 1.65 18.79 5.40
CA ILE A 186 1.53 17.75 6.44
C ILE A 186 2.52 18.05 7.57
N MET A 187 3.79 18.29 7.25
CA MET A 187 4.82 18.54 8.26
C MET A 187 4.57 19.86 9.00
N GLN A 188 4.22 20.93 8.30
CA GLN A 188 3.90 22.23 8.92
C GLN A 188 2.71 22.17 9.87
N GLY A 189 1.76 21.24 9.64
CA GLY A 189 0.62 21.04 10.53
C GLY A 189 0.97 20.35 11.86
N LEU A 190 2.20 19.87 12.03
CA LEU A 190 2.67 19.12 13.19
C LEU A 190 3.87 19.75 13.91
N ILE A 191 4.59 20.69 13.27
CA ILE A 191 5.80 21.29 13.84
C ILE A 191 5.39 22.42 14.81
N VAL A 192 6.06 22.47 15.96
CA VAL A 192 6.00 23.61 16.90
C VAL A 192 6.78 24.75 16.28
N GLU A 193 6.17 25.96 16.19
CA GLU A 193 6.88 27.19 15.85
C GLU A 193 7.79 27.65 16.99
#